data_f03eca98402dbf34990a6c831f583898
#
_entry.id   f03eca98402dbf34990a6c831f583898
#
_cell.length_a   1.000
_cell.length_b   1.000
_cell.length_c   1.000
_cell.angle_alpha   90.00
_cell.angle_beta   90.00
_cell.angle_gamma   90.00
#
_symmetry.space_group_name_H-M   'P 1'
#
loop_
_entity.id
_entity.type
_entity.pdbx_description
1 polymer ?
#
loop_
_entity_poly.entity_id
_entity_poly.type
_entity_poly.pdbx_seq_one_letter_code
_entity_poly.pdbx_strand_id
1 'polypeptide(L)'
;MGRQAGTDNTTILRGTVVSAVARDTDRSHYLAVVAGDKPGQRLRLAAQPVVIGRSAPADWILEDGEISRTHCRVSLVLDEVLVVDLESSNGTYIEGTRLTAGSVLPIGARLQIGTHVIEHQWLSRQEVEDLQALSQDVTKAGQYIQSQLPKPMRSGPVRCDWALVPSARLGGDAFGYRALTERYTAIYAIDVAGHGAGAGMHAVSILNILGRGALPVTDFQDPANVLETLNVMFESKFHGGMSASVWYGVYDSERRRLKFGSAGYPPAFLVPAKRERAIPLETPAPEIGVKRGYKFTSSRIDVPPNSSLYVFSDGAYQYAMKDGSEGTLDAFVSLLLLPPVAGRTEAQRLLAEARGRAVSEELEDDFSLMAFKFL
;
A
#
# COMPACT_ATOMS: atom_id res chain seq x y z
N MET A 1 -44.12 -79.87 -26.11
CA MET A 1 -44.06 -79.13 -27.35
C MET A 1 -43.42 -77.77 -26.96
N GLY A 2 -42.20 -77.50 -27.11
CA GLY A 2 -41.35 -77.56 -28.26
C GLY A 2 -41.13 -76.14 -28.77
N ARG A 3 -40.07 -75.53 -28.50
CA ARG A 3 -38.99 -75.15 -29.42
C ARG A 3 -38.00 -74.16 -28.77
N GLN A 4 -36.76 -74.53 -28.86
CA GLN A 4 -35.56 -73.76 -28.77
C GLN A 4 -35.49 -72.61 -29.78
N ALA A 5 -34.82 -71.57 -29.46
CA ALA A 5 -33.92 -70.75 -30.29
C ALA A 5 -33.29 -69.71 -29.33
N GLY A 6 -32.08 -69.54 -29.23
CA GLY A 6 -31.01 -69.38 -30.18
C GLY A 6 -30.24 -68.19 -29.60
N THR A 7 -29.10 -68.45 -28.97
CA THR A 7 -28.17 -67.48 -28.47
C THR A 7 -27.52 -66.67 -29.57
N ASP A 8 -27.66 -65.39 -29.60
CA ASP A 8 -26.74 -64.52 -30.33
C ASP A 8 -26.05 -63.55 -29.32
N ASN A 9 -24.82 -63.97 -29.09
CA ASN A 9 -23.84 -63.10 -28.33
C ASN A 9 -23.24 -62.07 -29.29
N THR A 10 -23.82 -60.91 -29.36
CA THR A 10 -23.15 -59.78 -29.99
C THR A 10 -22.63 -58.84 -28.92
N THR A 11 -21.36 -59.03 -28.56
CA THR A 11 -20.60 -58.12 -27.70
C THR A 11 -20.36 -56.83 -28.44
N ILE A 12 -21.18 -55.81 -28.17
CA ILE A 12 -20.92 -54.44 -28.63
C ILE A 12 -19.90 -53.83 -27.68
N LEU A 13 -18.66 -53.78 -28.11
CA LEU A 13 -17.62 -52.89 -27.53
C LEU A 13 -18.08 -51.44 -27.71
N ARG A 14 -18.67 -50.87 -26.69
CA ARG A 14 -18.84 -49.41 -26.58
C ARG A 14 -17.48 -48.79 -26.48
N GLY A 15 -16.95 -48.32 -27.58
CA GLY A 15 -15.82 -47.41 -27.62
C GLY A 15 -16.21 -46.14 -26.82
N THR A 16 -15.49 -45.91 -25.73
CA THR A 16 -15.55 -44.66 -25.02
C THR A 16 -15.04 -43.57 -25.97
N VAL A 17 -15.95 -42.82 -26.56
CA VAL A 17 -15.61 -41.58 -27.24
C VAL A 17 -15.13 -40.65 -26.15
N VAL A 18 -13.82 -40.50 -25.99
CA VAL A 18 -13.22 -39.40 -25.23
C VAL A 18 -13.67 -38.14 -25.98
N SER A 19 -14.69 -37.49 -25.44
CA SER A 19 -15.08 -36.17 -25.88
C SER A 19 -13.84 -35.31 -25.76
N ALA A 20 -13.27 -34.91 -26.89
CA ALA A 20 -12.26 -33.84 -26.91
C ALA A 20 -12.92 -32.64 -26.28
N VAL A 21 -12.48 -32.29 -25.08
CA VAL A 21 -12.83 -31.01 -24.43
C VAL A 21 -12.55 -29.96 -25.49
N ALA A 22 -13.59 -29.27 -25.95
CA ALA A 22 -13.45 -28.15 -26.86
C ALA A 22 -12.42 -27.20 -26.20
N ARG A 23 -11.24 -27.09 -26.85
CA ARG A 23 -10.24 -26.13 -26.41
C ARG A 23 -10.92 -24.78 -26.44
N ASP A 24 -10.92 -24.09 -25.29
CA ASP A 24 -11.43 -22.75 -25.19
C ASP A 24 -10.51 -21.85 -26.03
N THR A 25 -10.88 -21.64 -27.30
CA THR A 25 -10.05 -21.01 -28.34
C THR A 25 -9.83 -19.52 -28.05
N ASP A 26 -10.49 -18.97 -26.99
CA ASP A 26 -10.38 -17.58 -26.58
C ASP A 26 -9.33 -17.33 -25.48
N ARG A 27 -8.72 -18.39 -24.92
CA ARG A 27 -7.68 -18.26 -23.89
C ARG A 27 -6.28 -18.19 -24.49
N SER A 28 -5.40 -17.48 -23.80
CA SER A 28 -4.00 -17.32 -24.19
C SER A 28 -3.09 -17.34 -22.97
N HIS A 29 -1.83 -17.66 -23.18
CA HIS A 29 -0.80 -17.59 -22.16
C HIS A 29 -0.33 -16.15 -21.97
N TYR A 30 -0.26 -15.72 -20.72
CA TYR A 30 0.26 -14.41 -20.32
C TYR A 30 1.33 -14.58 -19.27
N LEU A 31 2.29 -13.70 -19.30
CA LEU A 31 3.21 -13.43 -18.19
C LEU A 31 2.78 -12.15 -17.51
N ALA A 32 2.53 -12.19 -16.21
CA ALA A 32 2.09 -11.03 -15.43
C ALA A 32 3.13 -10.69 -14.37
N VAL A 33 3.61 -9.45 -14.31
CA VAL A 33 4.44 -8.97 -13.20
C VAL A 33 3.56 -8.90 -11.96
N VAL A 34 3.92 -9.68 -10.93
CA VAL A 34 3.22 -9.69 -9.62
C VAL A 34 4.00 -8.96 -8.53
N ALA A 35 5.33 -8.85 -8.69
CA ALA A 35 6.19 -8.02 -7.84
C ALA A 35 7.35 -7.45 -8.67
N GLY A 36 7.88 -6.28 -8.27
CA GLY A 36 8.92 -5.52 -8.96
C GLY A 36 8.36 -4.27 -9.65
N ASP A 37 9.08 -3.72 -10.63
CA ASP A 37 8.62 -2.53 -11.37
C ASP A 37 7.36 -2.84 -12.19
N LYS A 38 6.38 -1.94 -12.16
CA LYS A 38 5.10 -2.02 -12.89
C LYS A 38 4.25 -3.28 -12.60
N PRO A 39 3.89 -3.57 -11.34
CA PRO A 39 3.02 -4.69 -11.01
C PRO A 39 1.70 -4.62 -11.77
N GLY A 40 1.24 -5.78 -12.27
CA GLY A 40 0.04 -5.90 -13.10
C GLY A 40 0.28 -5.70 -14.60
N GLN A 41 1.51 -5.34 -15.04
CA GLN A 41 1.87 -5.37 -16.45
C GLN A 41 1.80 -6.82 -16.94
N ARG A 42 1.20 -7.03 -18.12
CA ARG A 42 1.04 -8.34 -18.73
C ARG A 42 1.61 -8.37 -20.13
N LEU A 43 2.29 -9.47 -20.45
CA LEU A 43 2.74 -9.80 -21.79
C LEU A 43 1.97 -11.02 -22.28
N ARG A 44 1.27 -10.91 -23.38
CA ARG A 44 0.67 -12.07 -24.08
C ARG A 44 1.76 -12.83 -24.81
N LEU A 45 1.86 -14.13 -24.58
CA LEU A 45 2.77 -14.98 -25.32
C LEU A 45 2.16 -15.36 -26.68
N ALA A 46 2.98 -15.30 -27.70
CA ALA A 46 2.67 -15.67 -29.08
C ALA A 46 3.63 -16.78 -29.55
N ALA A 47 3.51 -17.20 -30.81
CA ALA A 47 4.39 -18.23 -31.40
C ALA A 47 5.88 -17.77 -31.43
N GLN A 48 6.14 -16.48 -31.47
CA GLN A 48 7.52 -15.95 -31.43
C GLN A 48 8.05 -15.96 -30.00
N PRO A 49 9.28 -16.46 -29.77
CA PRO A 49 9.94 -16.35 -28.47
C PRO A 49 10.14 -14.89 -28.06
N VAL A 50 10.08 -14.65 -26.75
CA VAL A 50 10.29 -13.33 -26.14
C VAL A 50 11.55 -13.38 -25.28
N VAL A 51 12.45 -12.44 -25.48
CA VAL A 51 13.61 -12.22 -24.60
C VAL A 51 13.24 -11.18 -23.54
N ILE A 52 13.39 -11.55 -22.29
CA ILE A 52 13.21 -10.65 -21.14
C ILE A 52 14.59 -10.16 -20.67
N GLY A 53 14.71 -8.86 -20.37
CA GLY A 53 15.95 -8.27 -19.89
C GLY A 53 15.78 -6.82 -19.49
N ARG A 54 16.85 -6.19 -18.96
CA ARG A 54 16.79 -4.81 -18.45
C ARG A 54 16.87 -3.73 -19.54
N SER A 55 17.31 -4.07 -20.75
CA SER A 55 17.48 -3.09 -21.84
C SER A 55 17.52 -3.78 -23.20
N ALA A 56 17.45 -3.01 -24.29
CA ALA A 56 17.65 -3.53 -25.63
C ALA A 56 18.94 -4.37 -25.73
N PRO A 57 18.94 -5.51 -26.46
CA PRO A 57 17.92 -5.93 -27.42
C PRO A 57 16.78 -6.84 -26.84
N ALA A 58 16.50 -6.79 -25.55
CA ALA A 58 15.38 -7.54 -24.98
C ALA A 58 14.04 -7.03 -25.53
N ASP A 59 13.11 -7.96 -25.76
CA ASP A 59 11.75 -7.67 -26.27
C ASP A 59 10.83 -7.15 -25.15
N TRP A 60 10.97 -7.68 -23.93
CA TRP A 60 10.27 -7.20 -22.74
C TRP A 60 11.29 -6.65 -21.75
N ILE A 61 11.26 -5.32 -21.58
CA ILE A 61 12.21 -4.59 -20.75
C ILE A 61 11.63 -4.42 -19.35
N LEU A 62 12.40 -4.92 -18.36
CA LEU A 62 12.17 -4.75 -16.93
C LEU A 62 13.37 -4.00 -16.35
N GLU A 63 13.14 -2.77 -15.88
CA GLU A 63 14.20 -1.85 -15.43
C GLU A 63 14.67 -2.23 -14.02
N ASP A 64 15.66 -3.13 -13.93
CA ASP A 64 16.23 -3.61 -12.68
C ASP A 64 17.75 -3.84 -12.86
N GLY A 65 18.55 -3.32 -11.92
CA GLY A 65 20.01 -3.47 -11.94
C GLY A 65 20.48 -4.92 -11.81
N GLU A 66 19.68 -5.80 -11.22
CA GLU A 66 19.97 -7.22 -11.06
C GLU A 66 19.58 -8.06 -12.27
N ILE A 67 18.85 -7.50 -13.22
CA ILE A 67 18.49 -8.17 -14.47
C ILE A 67 19.58 -7.92 -15.52
N SER A 68 20.03 -8.97 -16.20
CA SER A 68 20.96 -8.86 -17.33
C SER A 68 20.30 -8.18 -18.54
N ARG A 69 21.07 -7.58 -19.46
CA ARG A 69 20.53 -6.93 -20.68
C ARG A 69 19.62 -7.87 -21.47
N THR A 70 20.05 -9.12 -21.64
CA THR A 70 19.24 -10.27 -22.09
C THR A 70 19.34 -11.30 -20.97
N HIS A 71 18.25 -11.56 -20.26
CA HIS A 71 18.29 -12.38 -19.04
C HIS A 71 17.79 -13.79 -19.27
N CYS A 72 16.57 -13.91 -19.77
CA CYS A 72 16.00 -15.20 -20.12
C CYS A 72 15.16 -15.10 -21.39
N ARG A 73 14.90 -16.25 -22.01
CA ARG A 73 14.02 -16.38 -23.17
C ARG A 73 12.83 -17.24 -22.79
N VAL A 74 11.64 -16.74 -23.12
CA VAL A 74 10.38 -17.45 -22.93
C VAL A 74 9.80 -17.80 -24.30
N SER A 75 9.38 -19.04 -24.46
CA SER A 75 8.83 -19.56 -25.72
C SER A 75 7.57 -20.37 -25.44
N LEU A 76 6.58 -20.26 -26.32
CA LEU A 76 5.38 -21.10 -26.29
C LEU A 76 5.61 -22.26 -27.24
N VAL A 77 5.71 -23.49 -26.71
CA VAL A 77 5.97 -24.73 -27.50
C VAL A 77 4.91 -25.78 -27.14
N LEU A 78 4.11 -26.21 -28.10
CA LEU A 78 3.06 -27.22 -27.91
C LEU A 78 2.13 -26.88 -26.70
N ASP A 79 1.73 -25.62 -26.56
CA ASP A 79 0.86 -25.13 -25.47
C ASP A 79 1.53 -25.17 -24.09
N GLU A 80 2.85 -25.28 -24.03
CA GLU A 80 3.65 -25.16 -22.79
C GLU A 80 4.58 -23.96 -22.88
N VAL A 81 4.74 -23.26 -21.76
CA VAL A 81 5.66 -22.11 -21.65
C VAL A 81 7.03 -22.61 -21.20
N LEU A 82 8.00 -22.55 -22.10
CA LEU A 82 9.38 -22.94 -21.85
C LEU A 82 10.23 -21.70 -21.53
N VAL A 83 10.96 -21.73 -20.44
CA VAL A 83 11.91 -20.69 -20.02
C VAL A 83 13.34 -21.21 -20.12
N VAL A 84 14.22 -20.39 -20.70
CA VAL A 84 15.66 -20.68 -20.82
C VAL A 84 16.43 -19.48 -20.31
N ASP A 85 17.30 -19.68 -19.33
CA ASP A 85 18.27 -18.66 -18.87
C ASP A 85 19.29 -18.40 -19.96
N LEU A 86 19.61 -17.14 -20.22
CA LEU A 86 20.57 -16.71 -21.26
C LEU A 86 21.92 -16.34 -20.65
N GLU A 87 22.43 -17.18 -19.75
CA GLU A 87 23.68 -16.97 -19.00
C GLU A 87 23.62 -15.65 -18.19
N SER A 88 22.47 -15.44 -17.53
CA SER A 88 22.26 -14.25 -16.73
C SER A 88 23.19 -14.20 -15.52
N SER A 89 23.55 -12.98 -15.07
CA SER A 89 24.49 -12.81 -13.95
C SER A 89 23.95 -13.36 -12.63
N ASN A 90 22.68 -13.15 -12.36
CA ASN A 90 22.05 -13.54 -11.08
C ASN A 90 21.22 -14.83 -11.18
N GLY A 91 20.96 -15.32 -12.39
CA GLY A 91 20.17 -16.52 -12.63
C GLY A 91 18.69 -16.28 -12.72
N THR A 92 18.01 -17.24 -13.33
CA THR A 92 16.55 -17.32 -13.48
C THR A 92 16.03 -18.41 -12.56
N TYR A 93 14.89 -18.17 -11.85
CA TYR A 93 14.35 -19.12 -10.89
C TYR A 93 12.87 -19.38 -11.19
N ILE A 94 12.45 -20.64 -11.07
CA ILE A 94 11.03 -21.04 -11.09
C ILE A 94 10.71 -21.63 -9.71
N GLU A 95 9.71 -21.07 -9.02
CA GLU A 95 9.32 -21.47 -7.65
C GLU A 95 10.54 -21.54 -6.71
N GLY A 96 11.43 -20.53 -6.75
CA GLY A 96 12.64 -20.47 -5.95
C GLY A 96 13.77 -21.42 -6.36
N THR A 97 13.57 -22.28 -7.39
CA THR A 97 14.58 -23.20 -7.89
C THR A 97 15.30 -22.60 -9.08
N ARG A 98 16.62 -22.48 -9.01
CA ARG A 98 17.46 -21.93 -10.09
C ARG A 98 17.43 -22.83 -11.31
N LEU A 99 17.25 -22.25 -12.50
CA LEU A 99 17.32 -22.97 -13.77
C LEU A 99 18.78 -23.30 -14.15
N THR A 100 19.02 -24.56 -14.51
CA THR A 100 20.29 -25.04 -15.06
C THR A 100 20.14 -25.48 -16.52
N ALA A 101 18.90 -25.63 -17.00
CA ALA A 101 18.54 -25.95 -18.36
C ALA A 101 17.15 -25.34 -18.67
N GLY A 102 16.71 -25.44 -19.92
CA GLY A 102 15.36 -25.04 -20.28
C GLY A 102 14.32 -25.82 -19.48
N SER A 103 13.36 -25.12 -18.86
CA SER A 103 12.35 -25.70 -18.00
C SER A 103 10.96 -25.16 -18.35
N VAL A 104 9.93 -26.01 -18.20
CA VAL A 104 8.53 -25.59 -18.35
C VAL A 104 8.13 -24.73 -17.17
N LEU A 105 7.44 -23.63 -17.45
CA LEU A 105 6.79 -22.79 -16.46
C LEU A 105 5.30 -23.14 -16.42
N PRO A 106 4.83 -23.90 -15.42
CA PRO A 106 3.43 -24.27 -15.30
C PRO A 106 2.50 -23.06 -15.15
N ILE A 107 1.21 -23.22 -15.47
CA ILE A 107 0.20 -22.21 -15.18
C ILE A 107 0.13 -21.97 -13.67
N GLY A 108 0.12 -20.71 -13.25
CA GLY A 108 0.15 -20.28 -11.84
C GLY A 108 1.54 -20.27 -11.22
N ALA A 109 2.56 -20.87 -11.86
CA ALA A 109 3.92 -20.86 -11.34
C ALA A 109 4.58 -19.46 -11.49
N ARG A 110 5.53 -19.18 -10.60
CA ARG A 110 6.27 -17.92 -10.51
C ARG A 110 7.67 -18.06 -11.06
N LEU A 111 8.00 -17.16 -11.97
CA LEU A 111 9.32 -16.95 -12.53
C LEU A 111 9.95 -15.75 -11.84
N GLN A 112 11.09 -15.91 -11.17
CA GLN A 112 11.83 -14.83 -10.55
C GLN A 112 13.10 -14.50 -11.34
N ILE A 113 13.30 -13.22 -11.65
CA ILE A 113 14.49 -12.65 -12.30
C ILE A 113 14.80 -11.31 -11.63
N GLY A 114 15.98 -11.17 -11.03
CA GLY A 114 16.31 -10.02 -10.17
C GLY A 114 15.27 -9.86 -9.04
N THR A 115 14.78 -8.66 -8.86
CA THR A 115 13.71 -8.34 -7.88
C THR A 115 12.30 -8.61 -8.40
N HIS A 116 12.15 -8.96 -9.69
CA HIS A 116 10.85 -9.19 -10.33
C HIS A 116 10.37 -10.61 -10.13
N VAL A 117 9.08 -10.72 -9.80
CA VAL A 117 8.32 -11.98 -9.81
C VAL A 117 7.24 -11.89 -10.88
N ILE A 118 7.25 -12.85 -11.79
CA ILE A 118 6.36 -12.93 -12.94
C ILE A 118 5.56 -14.22 -12.84
N GLU A 119 4.24 -14.13 -12.88
CA GLU A 119 3.35 -15.29 -12.83
C GLU A 119 2.88 -15.68 -14.22
N HIS A 120 2.88 -16.98 -14.51
CA HIS A 120 2.32 -17.53 -15.75
C HIS A 120 0.80 -17.71 -15.59
N GLN A 121 0.03 -17.00 -16.40
CA GLN A 121 -1.43 -16.98 -16.39
C GLN A 121 -2.00 -17.52 -17.69
N TRP A 122 -3.11 -18.29 -17.60
CA TRP A 122 -3.90 -18.77 -18.72
C TRP A 122 -5.27 -18.12 -18.68
N LEU A 123 -5.47 -17.06 -19.47
CA LEU A 123 -6.61 -16.15 -19.36
C LEU A 123 -7.30 -15.99 -20.72
N SER A 124 -8.63 -15.87 -20.70
CA SER A 124 -9.41 -15.39 -21.84
C SER A 124 -9.19 -13.89 -22.03
N ARG A 125 -9.54 -13.40 -23.21
CA ARG A 125 -9.53 -11.97 -23.49
C ARG A 125 -10.43 -11.19 -22.51
N GLN A 126 -11.61 -11.71 -22.21
CA GLN A 126 -12.55 -11.07 -21.28
C GLN A 126 -11.96 -10.97 -19.86
N GLU A 127 -11.34 -12.04 -19.34
CA GLU A 127 -10.69 -12.02 -18.03
C GLU A 127 -9.58 -10.97 -17.97
N VAL A 128 -8.80 -10.80 -19.04
CA VAL A 128 -7.77 -9.75 -19.11
C VAL A 128 -8.38 -8.35 -19.10
N GLU A 129 -9.45 -8.15 -19.89
CA GLU A 129 -10.16 -6.86 -19.94
C GLU A 129 -10.79 -6.54 -18.56
N ASP A 130 -11.39 -7.51 -17.90
CA ASP A 130 -11.98 -7.34 -16.55
C ASP A 130 -10.92 -7.02 -15.50
N LEU A 131 -9.78 -7.71 -15.51
CA LEU A 131 -8.65 -7.42 -14.62
C LEU A 131 -8.06 -6.03 -14.88
N GLN A 132 -7.99 -5.60 -16.12
CA GLN A 132 -7.53 -4.24 -16.48
C GLN A 132 -8.52 -3.17 -16.02
N ALA A 133 -9.82 -3.39 -16.21
CA ALA A 133 -10.87 -2.50 -15.76
C ALA A 133 -10.86 -2.35 -14.24
N LEU A 134 -10.80 -3.47 -13.50
CA LEU A 134 -10.68 -3.45 -12.04
C LEU A 134 -9.44 -2.69 -11.58
N SER A 135 -8.29 -2.92 -12.22
CA SER A 135 -7.05 -2.21 -11.95
C SER A 135 -7.17 -0.69 -12.14
N GLN A 136 -7.87 -0.26 -13.21
CA GLN A 136 -8.12 1.16 -13.47
C GLN A 136 -9.07 1.78 -12.45
N ASP A 137 -10.11 1.05 -12.04
CA ASP A 137 -11.08 1.55 -11.06
C ASP A 137 -10.46 1.70 -9.68
N VAL A 138 -9.60 0.77 -9.25
CA VAL A 138 -8.81 0.90 -8.02
C VAL A 138 -7.87 2.10 -8.10
N THR A 139 -7.23 2.34 -9.24
CA THR A 139 -6.36 3.51 -9.45
C THR A 139 -7.15 4.83 -9.35
N LYS A 140 -8.33 4.90 -9.98
CA LYS A 140 -9.22 6.07 -9.87
C LYS A 140 -9.68 6.33 -8.43
N ALA A 141 -10.01 5.26 -7.69
CA ALA A 141 -10.38 5.36 -6.28
C ALA A 141 -9.21 5.93 -5.45
N GLY A 142 -7.97 5.48 -5.66
CA GLY A 142 -6.78 6.03 -5.01
C GLY A 142 -6.57 7.51 -5.33
N GLN A 143 -6.71 7.91 -6.59
CA GLN A 143 -6.65 9.32 -6.99
C GLN A 143 -7.75 10.17 -6.33
N TYR A 144 -8.95 9.63 -6.20
CA TYR A 144 -10.04 10.30 -5.49
C TYR A 144 -9.68 10.52 -4.02
N ILE A 145 -9.15 9.51 -3.32
CA ILE A 145 -8.69 9.62 -1.93
C ILE A 145 -7.64 10.73 -1.80
N GLN A 146 -6.61 10.70 -2.64
CA GLN A 146 -5.57 11.73 -2.64
C GLN A 146 -6.14 13.14 -2.88
N SER A 147 -7.17 13.27 -3.71
CA SER A 147 -7.83 14.55 -3.98
C SER A 147 -8.58 15.14 -2.77
N GLN A 148 -8.93 14.30 -1.78
CA GLN A 148 -9.57 14.74 -0.54
C GLN A 148 -8.57 15.27 0.50
N LEU A 149 -7.27 15.03 0.32
CA LEU A 149 -6.25 15.53 1.24
C LEU A 149 -6.13 17.05 1.13
N PRO A 150 -5.80 17.74 2.23
CA PRO A 150 -5.70 19.19 2.24
C PRO A 150 -4.49 19.65 1.42
N LYS A 151 -4.59 20.82 0.80
CA LYS A 151 -3.44 21.43 0.13
C LYS A 151 -2.41 21.92 1.16
N PRO A 152 -1.08 21.78 0.90
CA PRO A 152 -0.06 22.32 1.80
C PRO A 152 -0.27 23.80 2.15
N MET A 153 -0.12 24.13 3.43
CA MET A 153 -0.17 25.52 3.91
C MET A 153 1.20 26.18 3.77
N ARG A 154 1.36 27.09 2.81
CA ARG A 154 2.65 27.71 2.48
C ARG A 154 2.83 29.11 3.06
N SER A 155 1.78 29.72 3.64
CA SER A 155 1.77 31.08 4.18
C SER A 155 1.06 31.11 5.53
N GLY A 156 1.27 32.20 6.29
CA GLY A 156 0.66 32.41 7.60
C GLY A 156 1.54 31.91 8.76
N PRO A 157 1.04 32.06 10.00
CA PRO A 157 1.78 31.73 11.23
C PRO A 157 1.96 30.22 11.44
N VAL A 158 1.14 29.39 10.80
CA VAL A 158 1.26 27.94 10.77
C VAL A 158 1.44 27.53 9.32
N ARG A 159 2.51 26.81 9.02
CA ARG A 159 2.76 26.22 7.71
C ARG A 159 2.71 24.70 7.83
N CYS A 160 2.26 24.04 6.80
CA CYS A 160 2.23 22.58 6.74
C CYS A 160 2.66 22.11 5.37
N ASP A 161 3.50 21.10 5.39
CA ASP A 161 3.82 20.27 4.23
C ASP A 161 3.61 18.80 4.61
N TRP A 162 3.40 17.94 3.60
CA TRP A 162 3.12 16.55 3.84
C TRP A 162 3.58 15.64 2.69
N ALA A 163 3.71 14.38 2.98
CA ALA A 163 3.90 13.31 2.00
C ALA A 163 2.95 12.15 2.33
N LEU A 164 2.39 11.55 1.28
CA LEU A 164 1.64 10.30 1.33
C LEU A 164 2.10 9.43 0.18
N VAL A 165 2.58 8.24 0.51
CA VAL A 165 2.97 7.21 -0.46
C VAL A 165 2.27 5.92 -0.04
N PRO A 166 1.21 5.52 -0.73
CA PRO A 166 0.55 4.26 -0.45
C PRO A 166 1.44 3.07 -0.78
N SER A 167 1.46 2.06 0.07
CA SER A 167 2.14 0.76 -0.16
C SER A 167 1.45 -0.07 -1.23
N ALA A 168 0.13 0.10 -1.35
CA ALA A 168 -0.71 -0.50 -2.37
C ALA A 168 -1.42 0.59 -3.18
N ARG A 169 -2.19 0.20 -4.19
CA ARG A 169 -2.99 1.18 -4.99
C ARG A 169 -4.01 1.95 -4.17
N LEU A 170 -4.44 1.39 -3.03
CA LEU A 170 -5.32 2.00 -2.05
C LEU A 170 -4.78 1.70 -0.67
N GLY A 171 -4.34 2.73 0.03
CA GLY A 171 -3.89 2.67 1.41
C GLY A 171 -5.00 2.94 2.42
N GLY A 172 -4.74 2.58 3.68
CA GLY A 172 -5.56 2.90 4.85
C GLY A 172 -5.25 4.26 5.46
N ASP A 173 -4.15 4.89 5.06
CA ASP A 173 -3.70 6.17 5.60
C ASP A 173 -4.45 7.38 5.02
N ALA A 174 -4.87 8.26 5.91
CA ALA A 174 -5.42 9.56 5.57
C ALA A 174 -5.09 10.59 6.66
N PHE A 175 -5.06 11.86 6.29
CA PHE A 175 -4.83 12.93 7.24
C PHE A 175 -5.49 14.24 6.79
N GLY A 176 -5.63 15.16 7.71
CA GLY A 176 -6.18 16.45 7.39
C GLY A 176 -5.90 17.50 8.45
N TYR A 177 -6.27 18.70 8.10
CA TYR A 177 -6.33 19.83 9.02
C TYR A 177 -7.39 20.81 8.53
N ARG A 178 -8.01 21.51 9.47
CA ARG A 178 -8.98 22.55 9.17
C ARG A 178 -9.02 23.63 10.25
N ALA A 179 -9.33 24.85 9.88
CA ALA A 179 -9.68 25.88 10.84
C ALA A 179 -11.03 25.54 11.48
N LEU A 180 -11.06 25.45 12.82
CA LEU A 180 -12.31 25.38 13.58
C LEU A 180 -12.88 26.79 13.77
N THR A 181 -11.97 27.74 14.00
CA THR A 181 -12.20 29.18 14.07
C THR A 181 -10.93 29.89 13.58
N GLU A 182 -10.89 31.21 13.57
CA GLU A 182 -9.66 32.00 13.28
C GLU A 182 -8.52 31.67 14.27
N ARG A 183 -8.86 31.26 15.49
CA ARG A 183 -7.92 30.95 16.55
C ARG A 183 -7.51 29.48 16.61
N TYR A 184 -8.45 28.57 16.36
CA TYR A 184 -8.26 27.13 16.56
C TYR A 184 -8.11 26.38 15.23
N THR A 185 -7.05 25.60 15.12
CA THR A 185 -6.81 24.68 13.99
C THR A 185 -6.82 23.25 14.48
N ALA A 186 -7.70 22.43 13.93
CA ALA A 186 -7.68 20.97 14.11
C ALA A 186 -6.70 20.32 13.15
N ILE A 187 -5.98 19.31 13.63
CA ILE A 187 -5.01 18.49 12.91
C ILE A 187 -5.37 17.04 13.22
N TYR A 188 -5.45 16.17 12.24
CA TYR A 188 -5.80 14.76 12.46
C TYR A 188 -5.10 13.85 11.46
N ALA A 189 -4.73 12.68 11.92
CA ALA A 189 -4.19 11.58 11.13
C ALA A 189 -4.97 10.31 11.46
N ILE A 190 -5.15 9.48 10.46
CA ILE A 190 -5.98 8.28 10.46
C ILE A 190 -5.16 7.20 9.77
N ASP A 191 -5.16 6.01 10.34
CA ASP A 191 -4.62 4.82 9.73
C ASP A 191 -5.60 3.68 10.03
N VAL A 192 -6.12 3.06 8.99
CA VAL A 192 -7.08 1.96 9.07
C VAL A 192 -6.35 0.65 8.88
N ALA A 193 -6.51 -0.25 9.85
CA ALA A 193 -5.88 -1.57 9.81
C ALA A 193 -6.15 -2.31 8.50
N GLY A 194 -5.06 -2.71 7.81
CA GLY A 194 -5.08 -3.41 6.53
C GLY A 194 -5.00 -2.49 5.32
N HIS A 195 -5.12 -3.07 4.13
CA HIS A 195 -4.94 -2.37 2.85
C HIS A 195 -6.08 -2.67 1.86
N GLY A 196 -6.12 -1.91 0.78
CA GLY A 196 -7.08 -2.09 -0.31
C GLY A 196 -8.35 -1.26 -0.14
N ALA A 197 -9.39 -1.59 -0.94
CA ALA A 197 -10.57 -0.76 -1.09
C ALA A 197 -11.35 -0.55 0.22
N GLY A 198 -11.44 -1.58 1.07
CA GLY A 198 -12.14 -1.50 2.35
C GLY A 198 -11.49 -0.49 3.29
N ALA A 199 -10.17 -0.62 3.52
CA ALA A 199 -9.41 0.28 4.37
C ALA A 199 -9.44 1.73 3.85
N GLY A 200 -9.20 1.93 2.54
CA GLY A 200 -9.26 3.26 1.93
C GLY A 200 -10.63 3.93 2.04
N MET A 201 -11.73 3.19 1.81
CA MET A 201 -13.09 3.72 1.98
C MET A 201 -13.40 4.08 3.43
N HIS A 202 -12.93 3.27 4.38
CA HIS A 202 -13.10 3.53 5.80
C HIS A 202 -12.33 4.79 6.23
N ALA A 203 -11.05 4.91 5.81
CA ALA A 203 -10.21 6.09 6.06
C ALA A 203 -10.84 7.37 5.50
N VAL A 204 -11.33 7.35 4.26
CA VAL A 204 -12.02 8.50 3.63
C VAL A 204 -13.32 8.85 4.35
N SER A 205 -14.05 7.87 4.87
CA SER A 205 -15.26 8.14 5.63
C SER A 205 -14.96 8.94 6.90
N ILE A 206 -13.95 8.53 7.65
CA ILE A 206 -13.48 9.25 8.85
C ILE A 206 -12.92 10.62 8.45
N LEU A 207 -12.08 10.68 7.40
CA LEU A 207 -11.50 11.92 6.88
C LEU A 207 -12.57 12.96 6.53
N ASN A 208 -13.60 12.56 5.81
CA ASN A 208 -14.68 13.45 5.40
C ASN A 208 -15.51 13.95 6.59
N ILE A 209 -15.80 13.09 7.57
CA ILE A 209 -16.51 13.46 8.78
C ILE A 209 -15.73 14.50 9.59
N LEU A 210 -14.43 14.28 9.80
CA LEU A 210 -13.55 15.22 10.51
C LEU A 210 -13.37 16.51 9.71
N GLY A 211 -13.12 16.41 8.41
CA GLY A 211 -12.90 17.54 7.51
C GLY A 211 -14.10 18.47 7.41
N ARG A 212 -15.31 17.93 7.43
CA ARG A 212 -16.57 18.72 7.39
C ARG A 212 -17.11 19.11 8.77
N GLY A 213 -16.55 18.57 9.86
CA GLY A 213 -17.07 18.76 11.20
C GLY A 213 -18.45 18.16 11.38
N ALA A 214 -18.66 16.98 10.82
CA ALA A 214 -19.96 16.32 10.77
C ALA A 214 -20.21 15.31 11.90
N LEU A 215 -19.40 15.35 12.97
CA LEU A 215 -19.67 14.55 14.16
C LEU A 215 -20.87 15.13 14.93
N PRO A 216 -21.84 14.30 15.34
CA PRO A 216 -23.01 14.78 16.09
C PRO A 216 -22.61 15.22 17.50
N VAL A 217 -23.18 16.35 17.96
CA VAL A 217 -23.05 16.86 19.34
C VAL A 217 -21.61 16.79 19.89
N THR A 218 -20.64 17.22 19.09
CA THR A 218 -19.21 17.08 19.41
C THR A 218 -18.54 18.43 19.57
N ASP A 219 -17.79 18.58 20.65
CA ASP A 219 -16.85 19.68 20.81
C ASP A 219 -15.53 19.35 20.06
N PHE A 220 -15.36 19.93 18.88
CA PHE A 220 -14.16 19.74 18.07
C PHE A 220 -12.90 20.38 18.69
N GLN A 221 -13.02 21.17 19.75
CA GLN A 221 -11.85 21.69 20.49
C GLN A 221 -11.39 20.72 21.59
N ASP A 222 -12.15 19.63 21.81
CA ASP A 222 -11.77 18.59 22.75
C ASP A 222 -11.41 17.28 22.04
N PRO A 223 -10.11 16.93 21.91
CA PRO A 223 -9.67 15.68 21.28
C PRO A 223 -10.33 14.44 21.89
N ALA A 224 -10.49 14.37 23.20
CA ALA A 224 -11.13 13.23 23.86
C ALA A 224 -12.59 13.05 23.40
N ASN A 225 -13.34 14.15 23.30
CA ASN A 225 -14.73 14.11 22.85
C ASN A 225 -14.86 13.72 21.38
N VAL A 226 -13.94 14.18 20.52
CA VAL A 226 -13.86 13.78 19.11
C VAL A 226 -13.61 12.27 18.99
N LEU A 227 -12.60 11.74 19.69
CA LEU A 227 -12.26 10.32 19.67
C LEU A 227 -13.37 9.44 20.25
N GLU A 228 -14.04 9.86 21.33
CA GLU A 228 -15.19 9.15 21.89
C GLU A 228 -16.35 9.06 20.89
N THR A 229 -16.65 10.15 20.18
CA THR A 229 -17.73 10.18 19.19
C THR A 229 -17.38 9.32 17.97
N LEU A 230 -16.14 9.40 17.47
CA LEU A 230 -15.67 8.49 16.41
C LEU A 230 -15.79 7.02 16.84
N ASN A 231 -15.37 6.70 18.06
CA ASN A 231 -15.42 5.33 18.58
C ASN A 231 -16.85 4.74 18.65
N VAL A 232 -17.84 5.60 18.85
CA VAL A 232 -19.26 5.18 18.81
C VAL A 232 -19.74 5.02 17.37
N MET A 233 -19.36 5.93 16.47
CA MET A 233 -19.80 5.90 15.08
C MET A 233 -19.16 4.77 14.27
N PHE A 234 -17.93 4.41 14.58
CA PHE A 234 -17.11 3.45 13.85
C PHE A 234 -16.85 2.17 14.66
N GLU A 235 -17.87 1.66 15.39
CA GLU A 235 -17.75 0.34 16.05
C GLU A 235 -17.43 -0.74 14.99
N SER A 236 -16.29 -1.43 15.12
CA SER A 236 -15.73 -2.37 14.13
C SER A 236 -16.73 -3.44 13.69
N LYS A 237 -17.60 -3.92 14.58
CA LYS A 237 -18.65 -4.91 14.28
C LYS A 237 -19.65 -4.48 13.21
N PHE A 238 -19.82 -3.16 12.98
CA PHE A 238 -20.70 -2.61 11.94
C PHE A 238 -19.92 -2.19 10.68
N HIS A 239 -18.60 -2.28 10.73
CA HIS A 239 -17.70 -1.86 9.65
C HIS A 239 -16.78 -3.00 9.18
N GLY A 240 -17.31 -4.24 9.08
CA GLY A 240 -16.58 -5.38 8.56
C GLY A 240 -15.41 -5.85 9.42
N GLY A 241 -15.41 -5.53 10.72
CA GLY A 241 -14.32 -5.85 11.64
C GLY A 241 -13.15 -4.85 11.60
N MET A 242 -13.21 -3.81 10.76
CA MET A 242 -12.15 -2.81 10.65
C MET A 242 -12.11 -1.90 11.87
N SER A 243 -10.89 -1.56 12.29
CA SER A 243 -10.58 -0.55 13.28
C SER A 243 -9.72 0.55 12.66
N ALA A 244 -9.61 1.67 13.34
CA ALA A 244 -8.77 2.77 12.87
C ALA A 244 -7.94 3.34 14.02
N SER A 245 -6.66 3.52 13.79
CA SER A 245 -5.84 4.34 14.65
C SER A 245 -6.00 5.81 14.28
N VAL A 246 -6.13 6.69 15.27
CA VAL A 246 -6.39 8.12 15.05
C VAL A 246 -5.59 8.97 16.02
N TRP A 247 -4.88 9.96 15.49
CA TRP A 247 -4.34 11.07 16.27
C TRP A 247 -5.11 12.35 15.96
N TYR A 248 -5.55 13.07 16.98
CA TYR A 248 -6.28 14.32 16.82
C TYR A 248 -5.71 15.40 17.74
N GLY A 249 -5.39 16.57 17.17
CA GLY A 249 -4.84 17.70 17.87
C GLY A 249 -5.56 19.01 17.52
N VAL A 250 -5.62 19.93 18.48
CA VAL A 250 -6.17 21.28 18.30
C VAL A 250 -5.14 22.31 18.76
N TYR A 251 -4.66 23.10 17.83
CA TYR A 251 -3.73 24.20 18.08
C TYR A 251 -4.48 25.50 18.33
N ASP A 252 -4.18 26.14 19.49
CA ASP A 252 -4.62 27.48 19.85
C ASP A 252 -3.52 28.47 19.47
N SER A 253 -3.76 29.26 18.45
CA SER A 253 -2.76 30.21 17.90
C SER A 253 -2.47 31.40 18.84
N GLU A 254 -3.46 31.84 19.62
CA GLU A 254 -3.26 32.95 20.58
C GLU A 254 -2.44 32.52 21.80
N ARG A 255 -2.77 31.33 22.36
CA ARG A 255 -2.07 30.80 23.54
C ARG A 255 -0.84 30.01 23.20
N ARG A 256 -0.60 29.75 21.90
CA ARG A 256 0.47 28.85 21.40
C ARG A 256 0.47 27.52 22.13
N ARG A 257 -0.68 26.88 22.17
CA ARG A 257 -0.89 25.64 22.91
C ARG A 257 -1.55 24.59 22.01
N LEU A 258 -1.07 23.37 22.08
CA LEU A 258 -1.62 22.21 21.39
C LEU A 258 -2.28 21.30 22.42
N LYS A 259 -3.60 21.04 22.27
CA LYS A 259 -4.34 19.99 22.97
C LYS A 259 -4.44 18.81 22.04
N PHE A 260 -4.17 17.59 22.50
CA PHE A 260 -4.12 16.41 21.65
C PHE A 260 -4.63 15.15 22.36
N GLY A 261 -5.02 14.15 21.58
CA GLY A 261 -5.37 12.81 22.00
C GLY A 261 -5.10 11.83 20.89
N SER A 262 -4.89 10.57 21.22
CA SER A 262 -4.67 9.48 20.28
C SER A 262 -5.52 8.25 20.64
N ALA A 263 -5.86 7.46 19.62
CA ALA A 263 -6.55 6.19 19.69
C ALA A 263 -5.73 5.20 18.86
N GLY A 264 -4.81 4.45 19.45
CA GLY A 264 -3.96 3.48 18.77
C GLY A 264 -2.89 4.05 17.82
N TYR A 265 -2.91 5.35 17.54
CA TYR A 265 -2.00 5.98 16.58
C TYR A 265 -0.60 6.19 17.18
N PRO A 266 0.48 6.07 16.36
CA PRO A 266 1.84 6.39 16.81
C PRO A 266 1.95 7.78 17.43
N PRO A 267 2.91 8.02 18.34
CA PRO A 267 3.15 9.34 18.90
C PRO A 267 3.45 10.37 17.83
N ALA A 268 2.78 11.54 17.86
CA ALA A 268 3.28 12.70 17.15
C ALA A 268 4.46 13.32 17.93
N PHE A 269 5.31 14.10 17.29
CA PHE A 269 6.49 14.68 17.93
C PHE A 269 6.54 16.20 17.76
N LEU A 270 6.66 16.92 18.89
CA LEU A 270 6.97 18.35 18.88
C LEU A 270 8.48 18.54 19.01
N VAL A 271 9.07 19.19 18.00
CA VAL A 271 10.51 19.49 17.96
C VAL A 271 10.70 21.00 18.06
N PRO A 272 11.28 21.52 19.17
CA PRO A 272 11.61 22.94 19.31
C PRO A 272 12.60 23.43 18.25
N ALA A 273 12.69 24.74 18.09
CA ALA A 273 13.52 25.39 17.07
C ALA A 273 15.00 24.93 17.06
N LYS A 274 15.57 24.68 18.23
CA LYS A 274 16.95 24.21 18.39
C LYS A 274 17.18 22.74 18.04
N ARG A 275 16.11 21.97 17.88
CA ARG A 275 16.15 20.53 17.54
C ARG A 275 16.97 19.66 18.51
N GLU A 276 17.10 20.07 19.77
CA GLU A 276 17.84 19.33 20.78
C GLU A 276 17.11 18.08 21.26
N ARG A 277 15.78 18.06 21.12
CA ARG A 277 14.92 16.94 21.53
C ARG A 277 13.64 16.89 20.72
N ALA A 278 13.08 15.71 20.58
CA ALA A 278 11.73 15.46 20.10
C ALA A 278 10.85 15.08 21.31
N ILE A 279 9.73 15.76 21.48
CA ILE A 279 8.81 15.55 22.60
C ILE A 279 7.64 14.72 22.10
N PRO A 280 7.43 13.47 22.59
CA PRO A 280 6.33 12.64 22.15
C PRO A 280 5.00 13.20 22.65
N LEU A 281 3.99 13.17 21.78
CA LEU A 281 2.64 13.62 22.04
C LEU A 281 1.68 12.43 21.83
N GLU A 282 1.45 11.71 22.91
CA GLU A 282 0.62 10.51 22.91
C GLU A 282 -0.31 10.50 24.14
N THR A 283 -1.44 9.82 23.98
CA THR A 283 -2.35 9.43 25.05
C THR A 283 -2.73 7.99 24.81
N PRO A 284 -2.01 7.01 25.43
CA PRO A 284 -2.22 5.59 25.12
C PRO A 284 -3.67 5.15 25.28
N ALA A 285 -4.25 4.61 24.21
CA ALA A 285 -5.64 4.19 24.15
C ALA A 285 -5.81 3.14 23.04
N PRO A 286 -6.86 2.30 23.09
CA PRO A 286 -7.19 1.40 21.99
C PRO A 286 -7.60 2.18 20.75
N GLU A 287 -7.51 1.53 19.58
CA GLU A 287 -8.01 2.04 18.32
C GLU A 287 -9.52 2.33 18.35
N ILE A 288 -9.96 3.19 17.47
CA ILE A 288 -11.37 3.49 17.23
C ILE A 288 -12.09 2.21 16.77
N GLY A 289 -13.24 1.96 17.38
CA GLY A 289 -14.10 0.83 17.04
C GLY A 289 -13.83 -0.45 17.81
N VAL A 290 -12.67 -0.59 18.47
CA VAL A 290 -12.26 -1.82 19.17
C VAL A 290 -12.96 -1.97 20.51
N LYS A 291 -13.04 -0.92 21.33
CA LYS A 291 -13.60 -0.99 22.67
C LYS A 291 -14.73 0.01 22.86
N ARG A 292 -15.96 -0.49 22.79
CA ARG A 292 -17.16 0.32 22.99
C ARG A 292 -17.13 1.05 24.35
N GLY A 293 -17.52 2.31 24.35
CA GLY A 293 -17.65 3.12 25.56
C GLY A 293 -16.33 3.44 26.25
N TYR A 294 -15.18 3.22 25.59
CA TYR A 294 -13.90 3.64 26.11
C TYR A 294 -13.85 5.16 26.29
N LYS A 295 -13.29 5.62 27.41
CA LYS A 295 -13.11 7.02 27.72
C LYS A 295 -11.72 7.45 27.33
N PHE A 296 -11.66 8.19 26.22
CA PHE A 296 -10.38 8.76 25.76
C PHE A 296 -9.95 9.93 26.64
N THR A 297 -8.66 10.21 26.65
CA THR A 297 -8.07 11.33 27.38
C THR A 297 -7.45 12.31 26.41
N SER A 298 -7.32 13.55 26.84
CA SER A 298 -6.56 14.55 26.12
C SER A 298 -5.45 15.12 26.98
N SER A 299 -4.33 15.43 26.36
CA SER A 299 -3.20 16.12 26.99
C SER A 299 -2.97 17.46 26.31
N ARG A 300 -2.08 18.27 26.86
CA ARG A 300 -1.75 19.58 26.30
C ARG A 300 -0.29 19.93 26.50
N ILE A 301 0.25 20.70 25.55
CA ILE A 301 1.62 21.17 25.56
C ILE A 301 1.67 22.60 25.03
N ASP A 302 2.57 23.42 25.59
CA ASP A 302 2.88 24.73 25.02
C ASP A 302 3.80 24.55 23.80
N VAL A 303 3.54 25.32 22.74
CA VAL A 303 4.25 25.24 21.45
C VAL A 303 5.18 26.47 21.35
N PRO A 304 6.48 26.32 21.62
CA PRO A 304 7.43 27.41 21.48
C PRO A 304 7.48 27.97 20.06
N PRO A 305 7.83 29.25 19.85
CA PRO A 305 8.01 29.79 18.51
C PRO A 305 9.03 29.00 17.70
N ASN A 306 8.78 28.92 16.41
CA ASN A 306 9.61 28.16 15.45
C ASN A 306 9.75 26.68 15.76
N SER A 307 8.83 26.08 16.53
CA SER A 307 8.74 24.62 16.69
C SER A 307 8.17 23.95 15.44
N SER A 308 8.48 22.67 15.30
CA SER A 308 7.88 21.81 14.28
C SER A 308 7.09 20.68 14.93
N LEU A 309 5.91 20.36 14.42
CA LEU A 309 5.13 19.17 14.80
C LEU A 309 5.18 18.18 13.64
N TYR A 310 5.50 16.94 13.95
CA TYR A 310 5.50 15.82 13.01
C TYR A 310 4.43 14.82 13.44
N VAL A 311 3.52 14.52 12.53
CA VAL A 311 2.49 13.49 12.69
C VAL A 311 2.68 12.51 11.52
N PHE A 312 2.86 11.22 11.80
CA PHE A 312 3.20 10.22 10.81
C PHE A 312 2.68 8.84 11.21
N SER A 313 2.40 7.99 10.21
CA SER A 313 2.03 6.58 10.41
C SER A 313 3.26 5.71 10.68
N ASP A 314 3.02 4.48 11.08
CA ASP A 314 4.10 3.52 11.36
C ASP A 314 4.88 3.12 10.11
N GLY A 315 4.30 3.12 8.91
CA GLY A 315 5.02 2.93 7.66
C GLY A 315 6.13 3.97 7.38
N ALA A 316 6.18 5.07 8.16
CA ALA A 316 7.30 6.00 8.10
C ALA A 316 8.59 5.42 8.70
N TYR A 317 8.51 4.38 9.55
CA TYR A 317 9.66 3.79 10.24
C TYR A 317 9.67 2.26 10.28
N GLN A 318 8.52 1.59 10.07
CA GLN A 318 8.45 0.12 10.02
C GLN A 318 8.67 -0.37 8.58
N TYR A 319 9.90 -0.64 8.24
CA TYR A 319 10.29 -1.21 6.93
C TYR A 319 11.63 -1.94 7.04
N ALA A 320 11.85 -2.94 6.17
CA ALA A 320 13.11 -3.65 6.08
C ALA A 320 14.23 -2.72 5.59
N MET A 321 15.34 -2.66 6.33
CA MET A 321 16.48 -1.79 6.02
C MET A 321 17.57 -2.52 5.25
N LYS A 322 18.35 -1.79 4.45
CA LYS A 322 19.47 -2.31 3.63
C LYS A 322 20.55 -3.03 4.42
N ASP A 323 20.68 -2.74 5.71
CA ASP A 323 21.65 -3.41 6.60
C ASP A 323 21.10 -4.71 7.21
N GLY A 324 19.90 -5.13 6.82
CA GLY A 324 19.24 -6.34 7.30
C GLY A 324 18.48 -6.18 8.63
N SER A 325 18.44 -4.97 9.20
CA SER A 325 17.64 -4.65 10.37
C SER A 325 16.23 -4.15 9.98
N GLU A 326 15.34 -4.04 10.95
CA GLU A 326 14.07 -3.35 10.79
C GLU A 326 14.18 -1.90 11.25
N GLY A 327 13.48 -1.00 10.56
CA GLY A 327 13.36 0.38 10.94
C GLY A 327 12.62 0.51 12.26
N THR A 328 13.04 1.47 13.10
CA THR A 328 12.47 1.69 14.43
C THR A 328 12.03 3.13 14.60
N LEU A 329 11.03 3.35 15.49
CA LEU A 329 10.58 4.69 15.85
C LEU A 329 11.73 5.58 16.32
N ASP A 330 12.63 5.07 17.18
CA ASP A 330 13.75 5.85 17.72
C ASP A 330 14.73 6.29 16.62
N ALA A 331 15.01 5.41 15.66
CA ALA A 331 15.82 5.73 14.49
C ALA A 331 15.19 6.83 13.63
N PHE A 332 13.87 6.77 13.41
CA PHE A 332 13.14 7.78 12.66
C PHE A 332 13.08 9.12 13.43
N VAL A 333 12.80 9.09 14.74
CA VAL A 333 12.78 10.27 15.59
C VAL A 333 14.14 11.00 15.57
N SER A 334 15.24 10.25 15.49
CA SER A 334 16.58 10.86 15.35
C SER A 334 16.70 11.68 14.05
N LEU A 335 16.00 11.32 12.98
CA LEU A 335 15.96 12.10 11.72
C LEU A 335 15.19 13.42 11.89
N LEU A 336 14.20 13.47 12.79
CA LEU A 336 13.46 14.70 13.09
C LEU A 336 14.36 15.77 13.71
N LEU A 337 15.45 15.38 14.35
CA LEU A 337 16.41 16.29 14.99
C LEU A 337 17.44 16.86 14.02
N LEU A 338 17.60 16.26 12.84
CA LEU A 338 18.52 16.75 11.82
C LEU A 338 18.04 18.10 11.25
N PRO A 339 18.96 18.99 10.83
CA PRO A 339 18.62 20.28 10.26
C PRO A 339 17.85 20.13 8.94
N PRO A 340 17.02 21.13 8.58
CA PRO A 340 16.37 21.18 7.27
C PRO A 340 17.40 21.21 6.13
N VAL A 341 17.04 20.63 5.00
CA VAL A 341 17.85 20.64 3.79
C VAL A 341 17.34 21.72 2.83
N ALA A 342 18.23 22.57 2.34
CA ALA A 342 17.84 23.63 1.40
C ALA A 342 17.21 23.04 0.12
N GLY A 343 16.13 23.67 -0.34
CA GLY A 343 15.41 23.25 -1.55
C GLY A 343 14.48 22.04 -1.38
N ARG A 344 14.39 21.47 -0.17
CA ARG A 344 13.44 20.38 0.14
C ARG A 344 12.55 20.77 1.30
N THR A 345 11.30 20.34 1.27
CA THR A 345 10.43 20.42 2.44
C THR A 345 10.79 19.31 3.43
N GLU A 346 10.36 19.45 4.70
CA GLU A 346 10.61 18.43 5.74
C GLU A 346 9.99 17.08 5.34
N ALA A 347 8.79 17.08 4.78
CA ALA A 347 8.15 15.85 4.31
C ALA A 347 8.94 15.17 3.18
N GLN A 348 9.41 15.94 2.21
CA GLN A 348 10.28 15.42 1.13
C GLN A 348 11.61 14.90 1.65
N ARG A 349 12.20 15.58 2.63
CA ARG A 349 13.47 15.16 3.25
C ARG A 349 13.30 13.83 3.96
N LEU A 350 12.29 13.70 4.82
CA LEU A 350 12.05 12.49 5.61
C LEU A 350 11.65 11.30 4.73
N LEU A 351 10.83 11.51 3.70
CA LEU A 351 10.52 10.47 2.73
C LEU A 351 11.77 9.98 1.99
N ALA A 352 12.65 10.90 1.57
CA ALA A 352 13.89 10.54 0.89
C ALA A 352 14.83 9.76 1.82
N GLU A 353 14.90 10.08 3.10
CA GLU A 353 15.68 9.35 4.11
C GLU A 353 15.11 7.92 4.32
N ALA A 354 13.78 7.77 4.43
CA ALA A 354 13.15 6.47 4.57
C ALA A 354 13.46 5.57 3.35
N ARG A 355 13.22 6.06 2.14
CA ARG A 355 13.51 5.34 0.89
C ARG A 355 15.00 5.02 0.72
N GLY A 356 15.88 5.94 1.12
CA GLY A 356 17.33 5.73 1.04
C GLY A 356 17.83 4.59 1.92
N ARG A 357 17.13 4.28 3.01
CA ARG A 357 17.45 3.23 4.00
C ARG A 357 16.73 1.92 3.71
N ALA A 358 15.53 1.96 3.15
CA ALA A 358 14.72 0.79 2.85
C ALA A 358 15.39 -0.12 1.80
N VAL A 359 15.20 -1.44 1.93
CA VAL A 359 15.68 -2.44 0.95
C VAL A 359 15.07 -2.17 -0.43
N SER A 360 13.78 -1.80 -0.47
CA SER A 360 13.04 -1.46 -1.69
C SER A 360 12.66 0.01 -1.70
N GLU A 361 12.54 0.60 -2.90
CA GLU A 361 11.94 1.94 -3.06
C GLU A 361 10.43 1.92 -2.75
N GLU A 362 9.77 0.78 -2.92
CA GLU A 362 8.40 0.54 -2.47
C GLU A 362 8.42 0.15 -0.98
N LEU A 363 7.74 0.94 -0.16
CA LEU A 363 7.61 0.68 1.27
C LEU A 363 6.55 -0.41 1.50
N GLU A 364 6.74 -1.22 2.54
CA GLU A 364 5.88 -2.36 2.87
C GLU A 364 4.51 -1.92 3.39
N ASP A 365 4.45 -0.73 4.01
CA ASP A 365 3.22 -0.11 4.50
C ASP A 365 3.09 1.33 4.01
N ASP A 366 1.90 1.92 4.19
CA ASP A 366 1.58 3.28 3.78
C ASP A 366 2.48 4.29 4.52
N PHE A 367 3.21 5.10 3.77
CA PHE A 367 3.96 6.20 4.34
C PHE A 367 3.10 7.45 4.35
N SER A 368 2.69 7.91 5.52
CA SER A 368 2.07 9.22 5.67
C SER A 368 2.81 10.08 6.69
N LEU A 369 3.00 11.35 6.34
CA LEU A 369 3.67 12.30 7.22
C LEU A 369 3.16 13.72 6.97
N MET A 370 2.76 14.40 8.03
CA MET A 370 2.55 15.86 8.06
C MET A 370 3.63 16.53 8.90
N ALA A 371 4.20 17.61 8.37
CA ALA A 371 5.18 18.45 9.06
C ALA A 371 4.62 19.88 9.18
N PHE A 372 4.24 20.26 10.39
CA PHE A 372 3.79 21.62 10.70
C PHE A 372 4.95 22.46 11.23
N LYS A 373 4.97 23.74 10.84
CA LYS A 373 5.88 24.76 11.35
C LYS A 373 5.08 25.87 11.99
N PHE A 374 5.31 26.11 13.27
CA PHE A 374 4.68 27.19 14.05
C PHE A 374 5.65 28.38 14.15
N LEU A 375 5.38 29.45 13.42
CA LEU A 375 6.23 30.66 13.35
C LEU A 375 6.03 31.58 14.52
#